data_8c8bb4b8450534a8d089f1d518d14c5b
#
_entry.id   8c8bb4b8450534a8d089f1d518d14c5b
#
_cell.length_a   1.000
_cell.length_b   1.000
_cell.length_c   1.000
_cell.angle_alpha   90.00
_cell.angle_beta   90.00
_cell.angle_gamma   90.00
#
_symmetry.space_group_name_H-M   'P 1'
#
loop_
_entity.id
_entity.type
_entity.pdbx_description
1 polymer ?
#
loop_
_entity_poly.entity_id
_entity_poly.type
_entity_poly.pdbx_seq_one_letter_code
_entity_poly.pdbx_strand_id
1 'polypeptide(L)'
;MKKIRAIFLALILVIAAVILYFVLIGSSVEEHQQAQYSLDPTYYTKNKSSNIYPSPNPNKNAYFGDLHIHTSNSFDAYTFGTLSTPEIAYKYAQGESIPHPTGYDIQLRRPLDFYAVTDHGFFLGLLPSAADTSSIYSKYEYTKPLHNLNESVSNGLLELTKRSSLFREFARNTIAGLQDGSIDRDIVDNIQESVWKETVKAADNAYKPGVFTTFAGYEYTSAEDLYDNYLHRNVIFEGTKNLPNSIFSRLDSMNPEPLWEWMNGLREQGVDSLAIPHNSNISGGSAFSMDYFNGGPIDDSYAANRSLNEPLVEITQAKGTSETHPLISKNDEWAAFETATPYDSGKAIEMKNIKGAYVRNAYLRGLEIEEKGTINPYKFGLIGSSDSHVGGGSYNEETFFSKIGMLDGTPKLSCLLYTSPSP
;
A
#
# COMPACT_ATOMS: atom_id res chain seq x y z
N MET A 1 -52.53 -19.92 -4.09
CA MET A 1 -51.82 -19.67 -2.83
C MET A 1 -50.81 -20.74 -2.44
N LYS A 2 -51.16 -22.05 -2.40
CA LYS A 2 -50.23 -23.13 -2.01
C LYS A 2 -48.99 -23.21 -2.94
N LYS A 3 -49.13 -23.10 -4.26
CA LYS A 3 -48.02 -23.12 -5.22
C LYS A 3 -47.09 -21.92 -5.08
N ILE A 4 -47.61 -20.72 -4.80
CA ILE A 4 -46.78 -19.50 -4.58
C ILE A 4 -45.98 -19.62 -3.29
N ARG A 5 -46.55 -20.15 -2.22
CA ARG A 5 -45.83 -20.42 -0.96
C ARG A 5 -44.73 -21.47 -1.15
N ALA A 6 -44.96 -22.51 -1.94
CA ALA A 6 -43.94 -23.52 -2.23
C ALA A 6 -42.78 -22.95 -3.05
N ILE A 7 -43.05 -22.08 -4.04
CA ILE A 7 -41.99 -21.40 -4.82
C ILE A 7 -41.17 -20.45 -3.92
N PHE A 8 -41.87 -19.70 -3.05
CA PHE A 8 -41.19 -18.78 -2.13
C PHE A 8 -40.33 -19.53 -1.10
N LEU A 9 -40.79 -20.67 -0.58
CA LEU A 9 -40.00 -21.51 0.31
C LEU A 9 -38.79 -22.13 -0.38
N ALA A 10 -38.96 -22.59 -1.63
CA ALA A 10 -37.86 -23.12 -2.44
C ALA A 10 -36.80 -22.04 -2.72
N LEU A 11 -37.20 -20.81 -3.01
CA LEU A 11 -36.30 -19.68 -3.22
C LEU A 11 -35.50 -19.36 -1.94
N ILE A 12 -36.17 -19.34 -0.78
CA ILE A 12 -35.49 -19.14 0.52
C ILE A 12 -34.46 -20.25 0.78
N LEU A 13 -34.80 -21.51 0.50
CA LEU A 13 -33.88 -22.63 0.68
C LEU A 13 -32.69 -22.56 -0.26
N VAL A 14 -32.88 -22.12 -1.51
CA VAL A 14 -31.80 -21.91 -2.46
C VAL A 14 -30.89 -20.76 -1.97
N ILE A 15 -31.45 -19.65 -1.54
CA ILE A 15 -30.69 -18.52 -0.99
C ILE A 15 -29.92 -18.97 0.26
N ALA A 16 -30.56 -19.69 1.17
CA ALA A 16 -29.91 -20.22 2.37
C ALA A 16 -28.78 -21.21 2.04
N ALA A 17 -28.96 -22.08 1.03
CA ALA A 17 -27.94 -22.99 0.57
C ALA A 17 -26.76 -22.27 -0.08
N VAL A 18 -27.02 -21.21 -0.86
CA VAL A 18 -25.98 -20.36 -1.45
C VAL A 18 -25.20 -19.62 -0.36
N ILE A 19 -25.90 -19.04 0.63
CA ILE A 19 -25.25 -18.39 1.76
C ILE A 19 -24.39 -19.38 2.56
N LEU A 20 -24.93 -20.57 2.85
CA LEU A 20 -24.21 -21.62 3.56
C LEU A 20 -23.00 -22.12 2.76
N TYR A 21 -23.11 -22.25 1.44
CA TYR A 21 -22.01 -22.59 0.55
C TYR A 21 -20.87 -21.54 0.64
N PHE A 22 -21.19 -20.25 0.56
CA PHE A 22 -20.20 -19.18 0.70
C PHE A 22 -19.58 -19.12 2.11
N VAL A 23 -20.34 -19.38 3.16
CA VAL A 23 -19.83 -19.44 4.54
C VAL A 23 -18.88 -20.63 4.70
N LEU A 24 -19.21 -21.80 4.16
CA LEU A 24 -18.37 -22.99 4.26
C LEU A 24 -17.10 -22.87 3.42
N ILE A 25 -17.17 -22.31 2.21
CA ILE A 25 -15.98 -22.05 1.39
C ILE A 25 -15.04 -21.06 2.10
N GLY A 26 -15.58 -20.01 2.71
CA GLY A 26 -14.78 -19.02 3.43
C GLY A 26 -14.19 -19.53 4.75
N SER A 27 -14.63 -20.69 5.27
CA SER A 27 -14.15 -21.25 6.54
C SER A 27 -13.06 -22.34 6.38
N SER A 28 -12.82 -22.83 5.17
CA SER A 28 -11.78 -23.82 4.93
C SER A 28 -10.45 -23.11 4.64
N VAL A 29 -9.51 -23.18 5.57
CA VAL A 29 -8.10 -22.90 5.29
C VAL A 29 -7.58 -24.00 4.38
N GLU A 30 -7.27 -23.69 3.13
CA GLU A 30 -6.46 -24.59 2.32
C GLU A 30 -5.02 -24.46 2.83
N GLU A 31 -4.45 -25.52 3.38
CA GLU A 31 -3.01 -25.60 3.58
C GLU A 31 -2.33 -25.41 2.22
N HIS A 32 -1.84 -24.21 1.97
CA HIS A 32 -0.88 -23.99 0.92
C HIS A 32 0.41 -24.67 1.39
N GLN A 33 0.70 -25.86 0.84
CA GLN A 33 2.04 -26.39 0.92
C GLN A 33 2.94 -25.45 0.10
N GLN A 34 3.51 -24.47 0.76
CA GLN A 34 4.65 -23.77 0.18
C GLN A 34 5.73 -24.81 -0.05
N ALA A 35 6.16 -24.93 -1.30
CA ALA A 35 7.39 -25.66 -1.57
C ALA A 35 8.49 -25.03 -0.70
N GLN A 36 9.08 -25.80 0.21
CA GLN A 36 10.23 -25.38 0.99
C GLN A 36 11.37 -25.12 -0.01
N TYR A 37 11.56 -23.86 -0.35
CA TYR A 37 12.72 -23.45 -1.13
C TYR A 37 13.88 -23.29 -0.16
N SER A 38 14.94 -24.08 -0.37
CA SER A 38 16.22 -23.77 0.24
C SER A 38 16.71 -22.45 -0.34
N LEU A 39 17.09 -21.51 0.50
CA LEU A 39 17.76 -20.29 0.10
C LEU A 39 18.92 -20.64 -0.84
N ASP A 40 19.05 -19.93 -1.96
CA ASP A 40 20.17 -20.15 -2.87
C ASP A 40 21.49 -19.82 -2.15
N PRO A 41 22.29 -20.83 -1.78
CA PRO A 41 23.50 -20.61 -1.00
C PRO A 41 24.56 -19.79 -1.77
N THR A 42 24.43 -19.69 -3.10
CA THR A 42 25.37 -18.94 -3.93
C THR A 42 25.15 -17.43 -3.83
N TYR A 43 23.95 -16.98 -3.45
CA TYR A 43 23.63 -15.57 -3.25
C TYR A 43 24.42 -15.00 -2.08
N TYR A 44 24.47 -15.70 -0.95
CA TYR A 44 25.20 -15.24 0.25
C TYR A 44 26.71 -15.41 0.14
N THR A 45 27.20 -16.38 -0.63
CA THR A 45 28.66 -16.56 -0.83
C THR A 45 29.25 -15.52 -1.76
N LYS A 46 28.49 -15.01 -2.74
CA LYS A 46 28.93 -13.98 -3.67
C LYS A 46 29.13 -12.62 -3.01
N ASN A 47 28.40 -12.33 -1.93
CA ASN A 47 28.41 -11.05 -1.23
C ASN A 47 29.29 -11.04 0.05
N LYS A 48 29.98 -12.12 0.34
CA LYS A 48 30.97 -12.19 1.44
C LYS A 48 32.35 -11.58 1.11
N SER A 49 32.45 -10.83 -0.01
CA SER A 49 33.71 -10.09 -0.25
C SER A 49 33.83 -8.97 0.79
N SER A 50 35.04 -8.82 1.33
CA SER A 50 35.42 -7.85 2.35
C SER A 50 35.33 -6.37 1.90
N ASN A 51 34.78 -6.10 0.74
CA ASN A 51 34.59 -4.75 0.20
C ASN A 51 33.19 -4.28 0.54
N ILE A 52 33.10 -3.23 1.33
CA ILE A 52 31.87 -2.57 1.78
C ILE A 52 31.04 -2.03 0.60
N TYR A 53 31.62 -1.88 -0.56
CA TYR A 53 30.95 -1.45 -1.79
C TYR A 53 31.24 -2.41 -2.93
N PRO A 54 30.25 -2.80 -3.74
CA PRO A 54 30.49 -3.59 -4.94
C PRO A 54 31.43 -2.82 -5.87
N SER A 55 32.35 -3.53 -6.50
CA SER A 55 33.23 -2.92 -7.49
C SER A 55 32.41 -2.31 -8.63
N PRO A 56 32.82 -1.15 -9.18
CA PRO A 56 32.14 -0.56 -10.32
C PRO A 56 32.01 -1.57 -11.47
N ASN A 57 30.77 -1.78 -11.93
CA ASN A 57 30.48 -2.65 -13.06
C ASN A 57 30.12 -1.78 -14.28
N PRO A 58 30.93 -1.79 -15.37
CA PRO A 58 30.64 -0.98 -16.54
C PRO A 58 29.31 -1.34 -17.22
N ASN A 59 28.81 -2.57 -17.02
CA ASN A 59 27.51 -3.01 -17.52
C ASN A 59 26.36 -2.72 -16.54
N LYS A 60 26.64 -2.01 -15.43
CA LYS A 60 25.75 -1.81 -14.27
C LYS A 60 25.35 -3.13 -13.59
N ASN A 61 24.75 -3.03 -12.42
CA ASN A 61 24.16 -4.16 -11.71
C ASN A 61 22.63 -3.98 -11.70
N ALA A 62 21.88 -5.07 -11.80
CA ALA A 62 20.46 -5.08 -11.52
C ALA A 62 20.27 -5.36 -10.03
N TYR A 63 19.53 -4.51 -9.35
CA TYR A 63 19.13 -4.67 -7.95
C TYR A 63 17.62 -4.85 -7.89
N PHE A 64 17.17 -5.76 -7.03
CA PHE A 64 15.76 -6.11 -6.86
C PHE A 64 15.33 -5.80 -5.43
N GLY A 65 14.21 -5.12 -5.29
CA GLY A 65 13.69 -4.74 -3.98
C GLY A 65 12.22 -4.37 -4.04
N ASP A 66 11.68 -3.95 -2.90
CA ASP A 66 10.31 -3.49 -2.79
C ASP A 66 10.28 -2.24 -1.90
N LEU A 67 9.64 -1.18 -2.38
CA LEU A 67 9.54 0.11 -1.70
C LEU A 67 8.09 0.42 -1.27
N HIS A 68 7.21 -0.59 -1.27
CA HIS A 68 5.80 -0.41 -0.94
C HIS A 68 5.27 -1.60 -0.13
N ILE A 69 5.45 -1.53 1.18
CA ILE A 69 5.14 -2.62 2.12
C ILE A 69 4.45 -2.08 3.34
N HIS A 70 3.36 -2.75 3.72
CA HIS A 70 2.60 -2.49 4.93
C HIS A 70 2.80 -3.60 5.96
N THR A 71 2.86 -3.19 7.21
CA THR A 71 3.02 -4.04 8.39
C THR A 71 1.82 -3.93 9.32
N SER A 72 1.93 -4.49 10.52
CA SER A 72 0.92 -4.32 11.57
C SER A 72 0.68 -2.86 11.97
N ASN A 73 1.56 -1.94 11.58
CA ASN A 73 1.44 -0.52 11.88
C ASN A 73 0.49 0.22 10.94
N SER A 74 0.18 -0.35 9.76
CA SER A 74 -0.88 0.13 8.88
C SER A 74 -2.25 -0.30 9.38
N PHE A 75 -3.17 0.62 9.48
CA PHE A 75 -4.49 0.37 10.05
C PHE A 75 -5.31 -0.65 9.26
N ASP A 76 -5.18 -0.69 7.94
CA ASP A 76 -5.82 -1.67 7.07
C ASP A 76 -5.15 -3.04 7.15
N ALA A 77 -3.83 -3.13 7.06
CA ALA A 77 -3.10 -4.39 7.23
C ALA A 77 -3.43 -5.06 8.58
N TYR A 78 -3.42 -4.29 9.67
CA TYR A 78 -3.78 -4.78 10.99
C TYR A 78 -5.25 -5.23 11.05
N THR A 79 -6.16 -4.47 10.44
CA THR A 79 -7.58 -4.83 10.38
C THR A 79 -7.77 -6.21 9.74
N PHE A 80 -7.01 -6.52 8.70
CA PHE A 80 -7.10 -7.80 7.98
C PHE A 80 -6.11 -8.86 8.47
N GLY A 81 -5.65 -8.73 9.72
CA GLY A 81 -5.01 -9.80 10.48
C GLY A 81 -3.49 -9.78 10.48
N THR A 82 -2.85 -8.80 9.86
CA THR A 82 -1.38 -8.72 9.79
C THR A 82 -0.79 -8.37 11.15
N LEU A 83 0.12 -9.22 11.62
CA LEU A 83 0.89 -9.06 12.86
C LEU A 83 2.40 -8.88 12.59
N SER A 84 2.83 -8.97 11.35
CA SER A 84 4.21 -8.73 10.96
C SER A 84 4.60 -7.28 11.25
N THR A 85 5.58 -7.08 12.13
CA THR A 85 6.16 -5.77 12.46
C THR A 85 7.17 -5.33 11.39
N PRO A 86 7.64 -4.08 11.39
CA PRO A 86 8.72 -3.64 10.49
C PRO A 86 9.96 -4.54 10.56
N GLU A 87 10.40 -4.99 11.75
CA GLU A 87 11.54 -5.90 11.88
C GLU A 87 11.28 -7.25 11.19
N ILE A 88 10.07 -7.78 11.31
CA ILE A 88 9.67 -9.04 10.66
C ILE A 88 9.67 -8.85 9.14
N ALA A 89 9.17 -7.73 8.63
CA ALA A 89 9.16 -7.42 7.21
C ALA A 89 10.58 -7.33 6.63
N TYR A 90 11.53 -6.69 7.34
CA TYR A 90 12.93 -6.67 6.90
C TYR A 90 13.60 -8.06 6.95
N LYS A 91 13.23 -8.93 7.90
CA LYS A 91 13.70 -10.33 7.92
C LYS A 91 13.19 -11.12 6.71
N TYR A 92 11.91 -10.93 6.37
CA TYR A 92 11.34 -11.51 5.15
C TYR A 92 12.12 -11.11 3.90
N ALA A 93 12.40 -9.81 3.73
CA ALA A 93 13.17 -9.31 2.60
C ALA A 93 14.58 -9.93 2.51
N GLN A 94 15.17 -10.31 3.66
CA GLN A 94 16.44 -11.01 3.74
C GLN A 94 16.31 -12.55 3.57
N GLY A 95 15.10 -13.05 3.28
CA GLY A 95 14.84 -14.46 2.97
C GLY A 95 14.42 -15.32 4.16
N GLU A 96 14.10 -14.72 5.33
CA GLU A 96 13.51 -15.47 6.44
C GLU A 96 12.03 -15.77 6.19
N SER A 97 11.53 -16.89 6.74
CA SER A 97 10.11 -17.22 6.74
C SER A 97 9.37 -16.38 7.78
N ILE A 98 8.18 -15.87 7.42
CA ILE A 98 7.33 -15.12 8.34
C ILE A 98 5.89 -15.64 8.29
N PRO A 99 5.09 -15.48 9.37
CA PRO A 99 3.72 -15.94 9.39
C PRO A 99 2.80 -15.04 8.53
N HIS A 100 1.94 -15.68 7.73
CA HIS A 100 0.85 -15.02 7.03
C HIS A 100 -0.41 -14.98 7.91
N PRO A 101 -1.25 -13.93 7.83
CA PRO A 101 -2.47 -13.81 8.64
C PRO A 101 -3.46 -14.99 8.56
N THR A 102 -3.43 -15.74 7.46
CA THR A 102 -4.32 -16.90 7.27
C THR A 102 -3.75 -18.22 7.77
N GLY A 103 -2.58 -18.20 8.46
CA GLY A 103 -2.08 -19.33 9.24
C GLY A 103 -1.07 -20.23 8.52
N TYR A 104 -0.51 -19.80 7.40
CA TYR A 104 0.66 -20.43 6.76
C TYR A 104 1.86 -19.50 6.79
N ASP A 105 3.06 -20.02 6.55
CA ASP A 105 4.27 -19.24 6.47
C ASP A 105 4.57 -18.82 5.03
N ILE A 106 5.11 -17.62 4.88
CA ILE A 106 5.58 -17.07 3.60
C ILE A 106 7.09 -16.84 3.63
N GLN A 107 7.77 -17.10 2.52
CA GLN A 107 9.21 -16.95 2.40
C GLN A 107 9.58 -16.59 0.95
N LEU A 108 10.53 -15.69 0.78
CA LEU A 108 11.12 -15.42 -0.51
C LEU A 108 12.02 -16.56 -0.96
N ARG A 109 11.93 -16.92 -2.24
CA ARG A 109 12.84 -17.86 -2.88
C ARG A 109 14.28 -17.35 -2.93
N ARG A 110 14.43 -16.02 -2.95
CA ARG A 110 15.69 -15.30 -3.07
C ARG A 110 15.59 -13.99 -2.28
N PRO A 111 16.55 -13.66 -1.41
CA PRO A 111 16.57 -12.37 -0.75
C PRO A 111 16.56 -11.20 -1.73
N LEU A 112 16.00 -10.09 -1.29
CA LEU A 112 16.03 -8.81 -2.01
C LEU A 112 17.32 -8.06 -1.73
N ASP A 113 17.67 -7.12 -2.61
CA ASP A 113 18.84 -6.26 -2.46
C ASP A 113 18.53 -4.99 -1.65
N PHE A 114 17.26 -4.52 -1.70
CA PHE A 114 16.81 -3.36 -0.95
C PHE A 114 15.34 -3.46 -0.56
N TYR A 115 14.95 -2.71 0.48
CA TYR A 115 13.58 -2.74 1.00
C TYR A 115 13.22 -1.48 1.77
N ALA A 116 11.94 -1.08 1.73
CA ALA A 116 11.37 -0.08 2.60
C ALA A 116 10.01 -0.54 3.12
N VAL A 117 9.82 -0.43 4.44
CA VAL A 117 8.49 -0.47 5.04
C VAL A 117 7.88 0.93 4.89
N THR A 118 6.68 0.99 4.34
CA THR A 118 5.97 2.23 4.00
C THR A 118 4.54 2.19 4.51
N ASP A 119 4.39 1.91 5.80
CA ASP A 119 3.09 1.93 6.46
C ASP A 119 2.38 3.27 6.26
N HIS A 120 1.04 3.25 6.20
CA HIS A 120 0.24 4.47 6.09
C HIS A 120 0.59 5.46 7.20
N GLY A 121 1.12 6.64 6.84
CA GLY A 121 1.40 7.73 7.77
C GLY A 121 0.14 8.28 8.43
N PHE A 122 -0.95 8.23 7.70
CA PHE A 122 -2.29 8.46 8.21
C PHE A 122 -2.69 7.30 9.12
N PHE A 123 -2.93 7.59 10.41
CA PHE A 123 -3.24 6.60 11.45
C PHE A 123 -2.14 5.58 11.78
N LEU A 124 -0.88 5.92 11.53
CA LEU A 124 0.26 5.05 11.83
C LEU A 124 0.21 4.53 13.28
N GLY A 125 0.09 3.22 13.46
CA GLY A 125 0.04 2.55 14.75
C GLY A 125 -1.23 2.75 15.59
N LEU A 126 -2.21 3.53 15.12
CA LEU A 126 -3.40 3.84 15.92
C LEU A 126 -4.32 2.64 16.09
N LEU A 127 -4.50 1.82 15.07
CA LEU A 127 -5.42 0.67 15.18
C LEU A 127 -4.85 -0.44 16.08
N PRO A 128 -3.57 -0.83 16.02
CA PRO A 128 -2.95 -1.67 17.05
C PRO A 128 -3.11 -1.08 18.46
N SER A 129 -2.92 0.24 18.62
CA SER A 129 -3.11 0.91 19.92
C SER A 129 -4.58 0.93 20.38
N ALA A 130 -5.53 0.98 19.45
CA ALA A 130 -6.95 0.83 19.76
C ALA A 130 -7.30 -0.59 20.22
N ALA A 131 -6.64 -1.59 19.64
CA ALA A 131 -6.86 -3.01 19.97
C ALA A 131 -6.19 -3.44 21.28
N ASP A 132 -5.10 -2.80 21.68
CA ASP A 132 -4.40 -3.05 22.94
C ASP A 132 -5.15 -2.41 24.11
N THR A 133 -5.78 -3.23 24.94
CA THR A 133 -6.58 -2.78 26.11
C THR A 133 -5.76 -2.04 27.17
N SER A 134 -4.43 -2.13 27.15
CA SER A 134 -3.53 -1.38 28.03
C SER A 134 -3.25 0.04 27.55
N SER A 135 -3.42 0.31 26.26
CA SER A 135 -3.19 1.61 25.64
C SER A 135 -4.17 2.67 26.14
N ILE A 136 -3.70 3.93 26.24
CA ILE A 136 -4.56 5.07 26.53
C ILE A 136 -5.60 5.29 25.41
N TYR A 137 -5.23 5.06 24.15
CA TYR A 137 -6.11 5.20 22.99
C TYR A 137 -7.27 4.22 22.99
N SER A 138 -7.09 3.01 23.55
CA SER A 138 -8.15 2.00 23.69
C SER A 138 -9.27 2.41 24.66
N LYS A 139 -9.11 3.51 25.39
CA LYS A 139 -10.12 4.01 26.35
C LYS A 139 -11.25 4.79 25.66
N TYR A 140 -11.06 5.23 24.40
CA TYR A 140 -12.16 5.82 23.66
C TYR A 140 -13.27 4.80 23.39
N GLU A 141 -14.53 5.21 23.55
CA GLU A 141 -15.68 4.29 23.49
C GLU A 141 -15.78 3.56 22.14
N TYR A 142 -15.49 4.26 21.04
CA TYR A 142 -15.58 3.70 19.69
C TYR A 142 -14.50 2.66 19.37
N THR A 143 -13.44 2.55 20.19
CA THR A 143 -12.39 1.54 20.01
C THR A 143 -12.71 0.19 20.62
N LYS A 144 -13.70 0.13 21.52
CA LYS A 144 -14.07 -1.12 22.21
C LYS A 144 -14.34 -2.33 21.28
N PRO A 145 -14.99 -2.16 20.10
CA PRO A 145 -15.18 -3.27 19.18
C PRO A 145 -13.88 -3.80 18.56
N LEU A 146 -12.77 -3.07 18.69
CA LEU A 146 -11.44 -3.42 18.18
C LEU A 146 -10.58 -4.15 19.22
N HIS A 147 -10.97 -4.18 20.49
CA HIS A 147 -10.18 -4.80 21.55
C HIS A 147 -9.86 -6.24 21.20
N ASN A 148 -8.58 -6.61 21.29
CA ASN A 148 -8.06 -7.95 21.03
C ASN A 148 -8.38 -8.48 19.62
N LEU A 149 -8.52 -7.58 18.63
CA LEU A 149 -9.00 -7.89 17.29
C LEU A 149 -8.29 -9.07 16.62
N ASN A 150 -6.99 -9.23 16.88
CA ASN A 150 -6.14 -10.26 16.26
C ASN A 150 -5.68 -11.37 17.25
N GLU A 151 -6.24 -11.46 18.46
CA GLU A 151 -5.95 -12.58 19.37
C GLU A 151 -6.47 -13.93 18.85
N SER A 152 -7.57 -13.91 18.12
CA SER A 152 -8.11 -15.08 17.44
C SER A 152 -8.57 -14.68 16.03
N VAL A 153 -7.91 -15.22 15.02
CA VAL A 153 -8.24 -14.95 13.62
C VAL A 153 -9.05 -16.12 13.06
N SER A 154 -10.27 -15.86 12.61
CA SER A 154 -11.07 -16.81 11.86
C SER A 154 -11.19 -16.36 10.40
N ASN A 155 -10.92 -17.28 9.47
CA ASN A 155 -10.97 -17.01 8.04
C ASN A 155 -12.36 -17.34 7.51
N GLY A 156 -13.24 -16.36 7.42
CA GLY A 156 -14.59 -16.58 6.88
C GLY A 156 -15.22 -15.29 6.36
N LEU A 157 -16.15 -15.40 5.42
CA LEU A 157 -16.82 -14.26 4.81
C LEU A 157 -17.50 -13.35 5.84
N LEU A 158 -18.07 -13.91 6.90
CA LEU A 158 -18.68 -13.14 7.99
C LEU A 158 -17.64 -12.32 8.76
N GLU A 159 -16.48 -12.91 9.06
CA GLU A 159 -15.38 -12.20 9.72
C GLU A 159 -14.82 -11.08 8.83
N LEU A 160 -14.64 -11.33 7.54
CA LEU A 160 -14.22 -10.31 6.57
C LEU A 160 -15.21 -9.15 6.51
N THR A 161 -16.51 -9.44 6.46
CA THR A 161 -17.57 -8.41 6.46
C THR A 161 -17.54 -7.58 7.74
N LYS A 162 -17.39 -8.23 8.90
CA LYS A 162 -17.23 -7.57 10.21
C LYS A 162 -16.01 -6.66 10.22
N ARG A 163 -14.84 -7.18 9.83
CA ARG A 163 -13.57 -6.41 9.80
C ARG A 163 -13.64 -5.23 8.83
N SER A 164 -14.26 -5.41 7.66
CA SER A 164 -14.52 -4.31 6.72
C SER A 164 -15.44 -3.22 7.30
N SER A 165 -16.40 -3.57 8.17
CA SER A 165 -17.20 -2.59 8.89
C SER A 165 -16.38 -1.86 9.94
N LEU A 166 -15.62 -2.60 10.76
CA LEU A 166 -14.75 -2.05 11.80
C LEU A 166 -13.72 -1.08 11.21
N PHE A 167 -13.12 -1.43 10.07
CA PHE A 167 -12.20 -0.57 9.33
C PHE A 167 -12.81 0.78 8.99
N ARG A 168 -14.01 0.77 8.35
CA ARG A 168 -14.70 2.01 7.97
C ARG A 168 -15.14 2.83 9.17
N GLU A 169 -15.63 2.17 10.22
CA GLU A 169 -16.07 2.82 11.46
C GLU A 169 -14.90 3.45 12.20
N PHE A 170 -13.76 2.75 12.29
CA PHE A 170 -12.53 3.27 12.87
C PHE A 170 -12.08 4.56 12.16
N ALA A 171 -11.92 4.52 10.84
CA ALA A 171 -11.46 5.65 10.07
C ALA A 171 -12.40 6.87 10.22
N ARG A 172 -13.71 6.64 10.10
CA ARG A 172 -14.72 7.69 10.22
C ARG A 172 -14.73 8.32 11.62
N ASN A 173 -14.73 7.49 12.68
CA ASN A 173 -14.82 7.97 14.05
C ASN A 173 -13.54 8.69 14.47
N THR A 174 -12.36 8.22 14.04
CA THR A 174 -11.09 8.89 14.31
C THR A 174 -11.05 10.27 13.66
N ILE A 175 -11.43 10.37 12.37
CA ILE A 175 -11.48 11.67 11.68
C ILE A 175 -12.46 12.63 12.37
N ALA A 176 -13.67 12.16 12.63
CA ALA A 176 -14.68 12.99 13.29
C ALA A 176 -14.22 13.46 14.68
N GLY A 177 -13.65 12.54 15.48
CA GLY A 177 -13.19 12.86 16.82
C GLY A 177 -11.99 13.82 16.86
N LEU A 178 -11.11 13.77 15.85
CA LEU A 178 -10.03 14.74 15.69
C LEU A 178 -10.57 16.11 15.27
N GLN A 179 -11.63 16.13 14.44
CA GLN A 179 -12.25 17.39 13.99
C GLN A 179 -13.06 18.08 15.06
N ASP A 180 -13.78 17.35 15.90
CA ASP A 180 -14.63 17.90 16.98
C ASP A 180 -13.91 18.02 18.33
N GLY A 181 -12.65 17.54 18.42
CA GLY A 181 -11.83 17.59 19.62
C GLY A 181 -12.18 16.55 20.69
N SER A 182 -13.03 15.57 20.39
CA SER A 182 -13.35 14.45 21.30
C SER A 182 -12.21 13.42 21.38
N ILE A 183 -11.30 13.41 20.40
CA ILE A 183 -10.03 12.71 20.43
C ILE A 183 -8.91 13.72 20.61
N ASP A 184 -8.10 13.49 21.62
CA ASP A 184 -6.92 14.30 21.90
C ASP A 184 -5.85 14.08 20.82
N ARG A 185 -5.52 15.15 20.09
CA ARG A 185 -4.52 15.14 19.03
C ARG A 185 -3.14 14.76 19.55
N ASP A 186 -2.75 15.17 20.74
CA ASP A 186 -1.46 14.87 21.34
C ASP A 186 -1.29 13.37 21.60
N ILE A 187 -2.38 12.66 21.95
CA ILE A 187 -2.34 11.20 22.10
C ILE A 187 -2.06 10.53 20.75
N VAL A 188 -2.72 10.99 19.68
CA VAL A 188 -2.53 10.48 18.31
C VAL A 188 -1.10 10.73 17.85
N ASP A 189 -0.62 11.96 17.97
CA ASP A 189 0.72 12.36 17.53
C ASP A 189 1.81 11.59 18.29
N ASN A 190 1.69 11.41 19.60
CA ASN A 190 2.64 10.63 20.41
C ASN A 190 2.71 9.16 19.97
N ILE A 191 1.58 8.55 19.63
CA ILE A 191 1.55 7.16 19.11
C ILE A 191 2.27 7.11 17.76
N GLN A 192 1.92 7.99 16.84
CA GLN A 192 2.52 8.04 15.51
C GLN A 192 4.04 8.29 15.57
N GLU A 193 4.49 9.22 16.40
CA GLU A 193 5.92 9.49 16.62
C GLU A 193 6.66 8.27 17.19
N SER A 194 6.06 7.57 18.16
CA SER A 194 6.66 6.35 18.73
C SER A 194 6.83 5.28 17.68
N VAL A 195 5.76 4.99 16.92
CA VAL A 195 5.75 3.97 15.88
C VAL A 195 6.69 4.34 14.73
N TRP A 196 6.73 5.63 14.34
CA TRP A 196 7.69 6.11 13.35
C TRP A 196 9.13 5.87 13.78
N LYS A 197 9.50 6.20 15.03
CA LYS A 197 10.82 5.95 15.58
C LYS A 197 11.18 4.46 15.58
N GLU A 198 10.22 3.59 15.87
CA GLU A 198 10.41 2.14 15.80
C GLU A 198 10.64 1.67 14.36
N THR A 199 9.88 2.17 13.39
CA THR A 199 10.05 1.86 11.96
C THR A 199 11.43 2.29 11.46
N VAL A 200 11.86 3.51 11.78
CA VAL A 200 13.21 4.00 11.45
C VAL A 200 14.30 3.12 12.06
N LYS A 201 14.13 2.75 13.34
CA LYS A 201 15.07 1.86 14.04
C LYS A 201 15.13 0.47 13.41
N ALA A 202 14.00 -0.07 12.97
CA ALA A 202 13.95 -1.37 12.29
C ALA A 202 14.72 -1.33 10.97
N ALA A 203 14.54 -0.25 10.19
CA ALA A 203 15.31 -0.01 8.96
C ALA A 203 16.81 0.06 9.24
N ASP A 204 17.24 0.85 10.24
CA ASP A 204 18.64 1.01 10.61
C ASP A 204 19.28 -0.31 11.07
N ASN A 205 18.57 -1.07 11.91
CA ASN A 205 19.03 -2.37 12.40
C ASN A 205 19.17 -3.43 11.29
N ALA A 206 18.35 -3.37 10.27
CA ALA A 206 18.33 -4.34 9.17
C ALA A 206 19.37 -4.01 8.08
N TYR A 207 19.88 -2.77 8.04
CA TYR A 207 20.85 -2.33 7.05
C TYR A 207 22.18 -3.11 7.13
N LYS A 208 22.60 -3.66 6.00
CA LYS A 208 23.87 -4.39 5.87
C LYS A 208 24.65 -3.83 4.68
N PRO A 209 25.64 -2.94 4.91
CA PRO A 209 26.38 -2.29 3.83
C PRO A 209 26.91 -3.28 2.79
N GLY A 210 26.61 -3.03 1.51
CA GLY A 210 27.03 -3.88 0.39
C GLY A 210 26.29 -5.22 0.25
N VAL A 211 25.32 -5.52 1.12
CA VAL A 211 24.54 -6.77 1.12
C VAL A 211 23.05 -6.49 1.01
N PHE A 212 22.52 -5.64 1.89
CA PHE A 212 21.10 -5.33 1.94
C PHE A 212 20.90 -3.86 2.32
N THR A 213 20.25 -3.11 1.45
CA THR A 213 19.96 -1.69 1.66
C THR A 213 18.56 -1.52 2.19
N THR A 214 18.41 -0.77 3.28
CA THR A 214 17.12 -0.40 3.85
C THR A 214 16.92 1.09 3.76
N PHE A 215 15.68 1.50 3.55
CA PHE A 215 15.26 2.89 3.60
C PHE A 215 14.22 3.08 4.69
N ALA A 216 14.30 4.17 5.42
CA ALA A 216 13.15 4.63 6.21
C ALA A 216 12.13 5.24 5.26
N GLY A 217 10.86 4.91 5.46
CA GLY A 217 9.79 5.41 4.61
C GLY A 217 8.42 5.29 5.27
N TYR A 218 7.44 5.94 4.67
CA TYR A 218 6.03 5.83 5.02
C TYR A 218 5.18 6.17 3.81
N GLU A 219 3.92 5.79 3.82
CA GLU A 219 2.97 6.19 2.78
C GLU A 219 2.20 7.44 3.20
N TYR A 220 2.36 8.51 2.42
CA TYR A 220 1.45 9.65 2.43
C TYR A 220 0.15 9.26 1.72
N THR A 221 -0.83 8.79 2.51
CA THR A 221 -2.11 8.27 2.04
C THR A 221 -3.10 9.40 1.90
N SER A 222 -3.18 10.02 0.75
CA SER A 222 -4.09 11.14 0.49
C SER A 222 -5.07 10.83 -0.65
N ALA A 223 -6.12 11.65 -0.74
CA ALA A 223 -7.15 11.59 -1.78
C ALA A 223 -7.78 12.97 -1.93
N GLU A 224 -8.48 13.23 -3.04
CA GLU A 224 -9.23 14.49 -3.19
C GLU A 224 -10.43 14.57 -2.25
N ASP A 225 -11.02 13.42 -1.91
CA ASP A 225 -12.04 13.30 -0.88
C ASP A 225 -11.75 12.11 0.06
N LEU A 226 -12.67 11.75 0.94
CA LEU A 226 -12.41 10.74 1.96
C LEU A 226 -12.17 9.33 1.41
N TYR A 227 -12.68 9.01 0.22
CA TYR A 227 -12.73 7.63 -0.28
C TYR A 227 -12.44 7.47 -1.77
N ASP A 228 -12.34 8.55 -2.52
CA ASP A 228 -12.19 8.54 -3.97
C ASP A 228 -10.98 9.39 -4.42
N ASN A 229 -10.48 9.14 -5.63
CA ASN A 229 -9.42 9.92 -6.27
C ASN A 229 -8.10 9.90 -5.49
N TYR A 230 -7.52 8.72 -5.37
CA TYR A 230 -6.28 8.49 -4.62
C TYR A 230 -5.12 9.33 -5.13
N LEU A 231 -4.44 9.98 -4.17
CA LEU A 231 -3.23 10.76 -4.36
C LEU A 231 -2.10 10.27 -3.44
N HIS A 232 -1.96 8.94 -3.34
CA HIS A 232 -1.00 8.27 -2.47
C HIS A 232 0.43 8.42 -2.98
N ARG A 233 1.41 8.53 -2.07
CA ARG A 233 2.84 8.56 -2.35
C ARG A 233 3.61 7.85 -1.26
N ASN A 234 4.55 6.99 -1.63
CA ASN A 234 5.55 6.53 -0.67
C ASN A 234 6.64 7.56 -0.54
N VAL A 235 6.83 8.09 0.66
CA VAL A 235 7.94 8.99 0.99
C VAL A 235 9.09 8.14 1.49
N ILE A 236 10.23 8.21 0.79
CA ILE A 236 11.44 7.43 1.06
C ILE A 236 12.57 8.39 1.40
N PHE A 237 13.22 8.19 2.53
CA PHE A 237 14.38 8.97 2.96
C PHE A 237 15.68 8.31 2.53
N GLU A 238 16.70 9.12 2.18
CA GLU A 238 18.03 8.62 1.79
C GLU A 238 18.72 7.81 2.90
N GLY A 239 18.42 8.13 4.16
CA GLY A 239 19.01 7.44 5.32
C GLY A 239 18.11 7.47 6.54
N THR A 240 18.66 7.05 7.68
CA THR A 240 17.95 6.94 8.96
C THR A 240 18.34 8.02 9.98
N LYS A 241 19.28 8.91 9.64
CA LYS A 241 19.84 9.90 10.57
C LYS A 241 19.11 11.24 10.43
N ASN A 242 18.90 11.88 11.58
CA ASN A 242 18.32 13.22 11.68
C ASN A 242 16.92 13.36 11.06
N LEU A 243 16.20 12.24 10.94
CA LEU A 243 14.85 12.25 10.43
C LEU A 243 13.91 13.06 11.36
N PRO A 244 12.83 13.64 10.81
CA PRO A 244 11.86 14.36 11.62
C PRO A 244 11.21 13.43 12.66
N ASN A 245 10.85 13.96 13.82
CA ASN A 245 10.13 13.19 14.84
C ASN A 245 8.71 12.83 14.39
N SER A 246 8.07 13.72 13.66
CA SER A 246 6.72 13.56 13.09
C SER A 246 6.81 13.51 11.57
N ILE A 247 5.99 12.66 10.96
CA ILE A 247 5.83 12.58 9.51
C ILE A 247 4.67 13.46 9.05
N PHE A 248 4.81 14.03 7.86
CA PHE A 248 3.73 14.79 7.22
C PHE A 248 2.70 13.84 6.61
N SER A 249 1.45 13.94 7.01
CA SER A 249 0.37 13.05 6.62
C SER A 249 -0.85 13.80 6.07
N ARG A 250 -1.90 13.07 5.65
CA ARG A 250 -3.17 13.72 5.29
C ARG A 250 -3.87 14.43 6.46
N LEU A 251 -3.47 14.18 7.70
CA LEU A 251 -3.96 14.94 8.85
C LEU A 251 -3.43 16.39 8.86
N ASP A 252 -2.34 16.64 8.12
CA ASP A 252 -1.75 17.96 7.93
C ASP A 252 -2.28 18.62 6.64
N SER A 253 -2.36 17.85 5.56
CA SER A 253 -2.95 18.28 4.29
C SER A 253 -3.39 17.09 3.43
N MET A 254 -4.52 17.22 2.74
CA MET A 254 -4.92 16.29 1.67
C MET A 254 -4.31 16.66 0.32
N ASN A 255 -3.92 17.94 0.15
CA ASN A 255 -3.18 18.40 -1.02
C ASN A 255 -1.72 17.95 -0.94
N PRO A 256 -1.14 17.28 -1.96
CA PRO A 256 0.25 16.84 -1.96
C PRO A 256 1.27 17.98 -2.12
N GLU A 257 0.88 19.17 -2.57
CA GLU A 257 1.81 20.29 -2.76
C GLU A 257 2.49 20.74 -1.45
N PRO A 258 1.79 20.88 -0.30
CA PRO A 258 2.43 21.11 0.99
C PRO A 258 3.37 19.97 1.46
N LEU A 259 3.15 18.73 1.04
CA LEU A 259 4.12 17.65 1.29
C LEU A 259 5.46 17.96 0.64
N TRP A 260 5.47 18.42 -0.61
CA TRP A 260 6.71 18.79 -1.30
C TRP A 260 7.42 19.95 -0.61
N GLU A 261 6.69 20.96 -0.12
CA GLU A 261 7.26 22.06 0.65
C GLU A 261 7.90 21.57 1.96
N TRP A 262 7.23 20.66 2.67
CA TRP A 262 7.80 20.03 3.86
C TRP A 262 9.06 19.24 3.55
N MET A 263 9.10 18.45 2.46
CA MET A 263 10.29 17.73 2.02
C MET A 263 11.44 18.68 1.64
N ASN A 264 11.14 19.81 0.99
CA ASN A 264 12.14 20.84 0.70
C ASN A 264 12.74 21.43 1.96
N GLY A 265 11.91 21.74 2.96
CA GLY A 265 12.39 22.22 4.25
C GLY A 265 13.28 21.23 5.01
N LEU A 266 13.04 19.92 4.86
CA LEU A 266 13.93 18.89 5.38
C LEU A 266 15.24 18.82 4.59
N ARG A 267 15.19 18.98 3.28
CA ARG A 267 16.39 18.97 2.40
C ARG A 267 17.33 20.14 2.72
N GLU A 268 16.78 21.32 3.05
CA GLU A 268 17.56 22.45 3.55
C GLU A 268 18.28 22.15 4.87
N GLN A 269 17.75 21.23 5.68
CA GLN A 269 18.36 20.73 6.91
C GLN A 269 19.29 19.54 6.71
N GLY A 270 19.53 19.12 5.45
CA GLY A 270 20.41 18.01 5.09
C GLY A 270 19.73 16.63 5.17
N VAL A 271 18.40 16.57 5.19
CA VAL A 271 17.63 15.32 5.12
C VAL A 271 16.98 15.20 3.76
N ASP A 272 17.56 14.38 2.89
CA ASP A 272 17.02 14.17 1.54
C ASP A 272 15.99 13.05 1.49
N SER A 273 15.01 13.23 0.61
CA SER A 273 13.90 12.30 0.42
C SER A 273 13.31 12.43 -0.98
N LEU A 274 12.57 11.42 -1.38
CA LEU A 274 11.74 11.43 -2.60
C LEU A 274 10.35 10.86 -2.28
N ALA A 275 9.36 11.23 -3.10
CA ALA A 275 8.03 10.68 -3.03
C ALA A 275 7.72 9.90 -4.32
N ILE A 276 7.06 8.76 -4.19
CA ILE A 276 6.72 7.87 -5.30
C ILE A 276 5.20 7.76 -5.40
N PRO A 277 4.55 8.52 -6.28
CA PRO A 277 3.12 8.37 -6.55
C PRO A 277 2.80 6.95 -7.02
N HIS A 278 1.68 6.43 -6.52
CA HIS A 278 1.17 5.12 -6.91
C HIS A 278 -0.37 5.11 -6.98
N ASN A 279 -0.94 4.00 -7.44
CA ASN A 279 -2.39 3.88 -7.61
C ASN A 279 -3.02 4.99 -8.48
N SER A 280 -2.27 5.52 -9.45
CA SER A 280 -2.79 6.58 -10.31
C SER A 280 -3.99 6.13 -11.14
N ASN A 281 -4.09 4.82 -11.46
CA ASN A 281 -5.23 4.19 -12.13
C ASN A 281 -6.57 4.42 -11.41
N ILE A 282 -6.55 4.64 -10.09
CA ILE A 282 -7.73 4.91 -9.26
C ILE A 282 -7.78 6.33 -8.70
N SER A 283 -7.01 7.26 -9.30
CA SER A 283 -6.98 8.68 -8.92
C SER A 283 -8.08 9.55 -9.54
N GLY A 284 -9.01 8.96 -10.30
CA GLY A 284 -10.01 9.76 -11.04
C GLY A 284 -9.41 10.71 -12.10
N GLY A 285 -8.09 10.65 -12.31
CA GLY A 285 -7.35 11.52 -13.23
C GLY A 285 -6.58 12.66 -12.58
N SER A 286 -6.61 12.74 -11.26
CA SER A 286 -5.98 13.82 -10.50
C SER A 286 -4.49 13.59 -10.23
N ALA A 287 -4.01 12.33 -10.35
CA ALA A 287 -2.60 12.00 -10.13
C ALA A 287 -1.66 12.76 -11.08
N PHE A 288 -2.07 12.93 -12.34
CA PHE A 288 -1.30 13.65 -13.37
C PHE A 288 -2.12 14.80 -13.95
N SER A 289 -2.55 15.73 -13.10
CA SER A 289 -3.35 16.89 -13.47
C SER A 289 -2.55 17.88 -14.33
N MET A 290 -3.26 18.70 -15.12
CA MET A 290 -2.72 19.87 -15.83
C MET A 290 -2.86 21.15 -14.98
N ASP A 291 -3.50 21.04 -13.82
CA ASP A 291 -3.81 22.13 -12.92
C ASP A 291 -3.27 21.86 -11.51
N TYR A 292 -3.06 22.90 -10.73
CA TYR A 292 -2.82 22.81 -9.29
C TYR A 292 -3.98 22.09 -8.58
N PHE A 293 -3.73 21.54 -7.41
CA PHE A 293 -4.75 20.86 -6.62
C PHE A 293 -5.97 21.74 -6.34
N ASN A 294 -5.73 23.02 -6.03
CA ASN A 294 -6.79 23.99 -5.77
C ASN A 294 -7.30 24.71 -7.05
N GLY A 295 -6.92 24.24 -8.23
CA GLY A 295 -7.30 24.78 -9.52
C GLY A 295 -6.33 25.82 -10.07
N GLY A 296 -6.43 26.07 -11.37
CA GLY A 296 -5.54 26.94 -12.14
C GLY A 296 -4.36 26.19 -12.75
N PRO A 297 -3.88 26.63 -13.93
CA PRO A 297 -2.85 25.93 -14.70
C PRO A 297 -1.52 25.87 -13.92
N ILE A 298 -0.84 24.73 -13.98
CA ILE A 298 0.51 24.59 -13.40
C ILE A 298 1.51 25.48 -14.13
N ASP A 299 2.50 25.96 -13.39
CA ASP A 299 3.59 26.82 -13.84
C ASP A 299 4.97 26.16 -13.62
N ASP A 300 6.03 26.89 -13.95
CA ASP A 300 7.40 26.43 -13.78
C ASP A 300 7.76 26.14 -12.32
N SER A 301 7.19 26.87 -11.36
CA SER A 301 7.44 26.65 -9.93
C SER A 301 6.87 25.32 -9.47
N TYR A 302 5.60 25.03 -9.83
CA TYR A 302 4.99 23.75 -9.57
C TYR A 302 5.77 22.60 -10.23
N ALA A 303 6.09 22.77 -11.53
CA ALA A 303 6.75 21.73 -12.30
C ALA A 303 8.13 21.38 -11.76
N ALA A 304 8.92 22.40 -11.41
CA ALA A 304 10.25 22.21 -10.80
C ALA A 304 10.15 21.54 -9.43
N ASN A 305 9.22 21.99 -8.57
CA ASN A 305 9.01 21.44 -7.25
C ASN A 305 8.57 19.97 -7.31
N ARG A 306 7.60 19.66 -8.18
CA ARG A 306 7.14 18.28 -8.39
C ARG A 306 8.25 17.38 -8.91
N SER A 307 8.99 17.81 -9.93
CA SER A 307 10.07 17.02 -10.52
C SER A 307 11.21 16.72 -9.53
N LEU A 308 11.47 17.62 -8.60
CA LEU A 308 12.45 17.44 -7.54
C LEU A 308 12.00 16.37 -6.54
N ASN A 309 10.73 16.42 -6.15
CA ASN A 309 10.20 15.57 -5.08
C ASN A 309 9.62 14.24 -5.59
N GLU A 310 9.10 14.17 -6.83
CA GLU A 310 8.51 12.98 -7.44
C GLU A 310 9.30 12.51 -8.68
N PRO A 311 10.58 12.09 -8.53
CA PRO A 311 11.41 11.65 -9.66
C PRO A 311 11.05 10.25 -10.17
N LEU A 312 10.21 9.51 -9.47
CA LEU A 312 9.77 8.15 -9.77
C LEU A 312 8.23 8.05 -9.67
N VAL A 313 7.66 7.07 -10.36
CA VAL A 313 6.27 6.65 -10.21
C VAL A 313 6.19 5.13 -10.18
N GLU A 314 5.31 4.58 -9.36
CA GLU A 314 4.98 3.16 -9.34
C GLU A 314 3.96 2.86 -10.43
N ILE A 315 4.38 2.05 -11.41
CA ILE A 315 3.60 1.78 -12.62
C ILE A 315 2.62 0.62 -12.45
N THR A 316 2.90 -0.30 -11.53
CA THR A 316 2.05 -1.46 -11.24
C THR A 316 2.23 -1.98 -9.83
N GLN A 317 1.19 -2.57 -9.28
CA GLN A 317 1.15 -3.21 -7.97
C GLN A 317 -0.14 -4.06 -7.82
N ALA A 318 -0.43 -4.59 -6.61
CA ALA A 318 -1.60 -5.45 -6.35
C ALA A 318 -2.95 -4.88 -6.79
N LYS A 319 -3.10 -3.55 -6.76
CA LYS A 319 -4.35 -2.86 -7.15
C LYS A 319 -4.39 -2.52 -8.65
N GLY A 320 -3.59 -3.21 -9.48
CA GLY A 320 -3.58 -3.16 -10.94
C GLY A 320 -2.58 -2.19 -11.55
N THR A 321 -2.51 -2.23 -12.87
CA THR A 321 -1.60 -1.41 -13.66
C THR A 321 -2.02 0.05 -13.73
N SER A 322 -1.06 0.94 -13.57
CA SER A 322 -1.17 2.38 -13.84
C SER A 322 -0.52 2.78 -15.18
N GLU A 323 -0.07 1.81 -15.98
CA GLU A 323 0.62 2.10 -17.25
C GLU A 323 -0.30 2.74 -18.26
N THR A 324 -1.38 2.04 -18.64
CA THR A 324 -2.38 2.50 -19.62
C THR A 324 -3.71 1.78 -19.43
N HIS A 325 -4.70 2.11 -20.26
CA HIS A 325 -6.02 1.49 -20.26
C HIS A 325 -6.56 1.34 -21.68
N PRO A 326 -7.37 0.30 -22.03
CA PRO A 326 -7.92 0.09 -23.36
C PRO A 326 -8.71 1.27 -23.93
N LEU A 327 -9.32 2.08 -23.08
CA LEU A 327 -10.10 3.25 -23.49
C LEU A 327 -9.23 4.38 -24.07
N ILE A 328 -7.94 4.44 -23.70
CA ILE A 328 -6.98 5.47 -24.14
C ILE A 328 -5.88 4.91 -25.03
N SER A 329 -5.66 3.59 -25.04
CA SER A 329 -4.69 2.90 -25.88
C SER A 329 -5.40 1.81 -26.72
N LYS A 330 -6.30 2.25 -27.61
CA LYS A 330 -7.23 1.36 -28.34
C LYS A 330 -6.56 0.36 -29.29
N ASN A 331 -5.34 0.66 -29.74
CA ASN A 331 -4.58 -0.16 -30.70
C ASN A 331 -3.50 -1.02 -30.01
N ASP A 332 -3.47 -1.04 -28.68
CA ASP A 332 -2.54 -1.83 -27.88
C ASP A 332 -3.25 -3.08 -27.37
N GLU A 333 -2.86 -4.25 -27.85
CA GLU A 333 -3.43 -5.53 -27.47
C GLU A 333 -3.18 -5.88 -25.98
N TRP A 334 -2.16 -5.28 -25.36
CA TRP A 334 -1.78 -5.50 -23.96
C TRP A 334 -2.40 -4.47 -23.02
N ALA A 335 -3.10 -3.46 -23.51
CA ALA A 335 -3.66 -2.40 -22.68
C ALA A 335 -4.66 -2.88 -21.61
N ALA A 336 -5.21 -4.08 -21.79
CA ALA A 336 -6.15 -4.70 -20.84
C ALA A 336 -5.45 -5.60 -19.80
N PHE A 337 -4.12 -5.74 -19.86
CA PHE A 337 -3.39 -6.61 -18.94
C PHE A 337 -3.37 -6.00 -17.54
N GLU A 338 -3.78 -6.78 -16.54
CA GLU A 338 -3.84 -6.42 -15.12
C GLU A 338 -4.54 -5.09 -14.82
N THR A 339 -5.50 -4.68 -15.63
CA THR A 339 -6.35 -3.54 -15.30
C THR A 339 -7.23 -3.91 -14.10
N ALA A 340 -7.05 -3.23 -12.98
CA ALA A 340 -8.02 -3.33 -11.88
C ALA A 340 -9.29 -2.57 -12.27
N THR A 341 -10.43 -3.20 -12.09
CA THR A 341 -11.70 -2.47 -12.03
C THR A 341 -11.65 -1.54 -10.82
N PRO A 342 -12.10 -0.28 -10.93
CA PRO A 342 -12.13 0.60 -9.78
C PRO A 342 -12.78 -0.12 -8.63
N TYR A 343 -12.09 -0.19 -7.50
CA TYR A 343 -12.68 -0.71 -6.28
C TYR A 343 -13.92 0.10 -5.97
N ASP A 344 -14.95 -0.36 -6.55
CA ASP A 344 -16.30 -0.36 -6.12
C ASP A 344 -16.84 0.83 -5.32
N SER A 345 -16.91 1.94 -6.00
CA SER A 345 -17.94 2.89 -5.64
C SER A 345 -19.19 2.73 -6.53
N GLY A 346 -19.20 1.80 -7.49
CA GLY A 346 -20.23 1.72 -8.52
C GLY A 346 -20.25 2.94 -9.44
N LYS A 347 -19.31 3.86 -9.28
CA LYS A 347 -19.11 5.01 -10.15
C LYS A 347 -18.19 4.61 -11.28
N ALA A 348 -18.69 4.61 -12.50
CA ALA A 348 -17.83 4.55 -13.67
C ALA A 348 -16.82 5.71 -13.58
N ILE A 349 -15.52 5.42 -13.80
CA ILE A 349 -14.49 6.45 -13.97
C ILE A 349 -15.05 7.44 -15.02
N GLU A 350 -15.20 8.71 -14.67
CA GLU A 350 -15.63 9.70 -15.63
C GLU A 350 -14.60 9.76 -16.75
N MET A 351 -14.99 9.35 -17.96
CA MET A 351 -14.14 9.17 -19.13
C MET A 351 -13.28 10.40 -19.44
N LYS A 352 -13.75 11.59 -19.09
CA LYS A 352 -13.04 12.86 -19.34
C LYS A 352 -11.72 12.99 -18.55
N ASN A 353 -11.59 12.29 -17.41
CA ASN A 353 -10.43 12.43 -16.53
C ASN A 353 -9.43 11.26 -16.65
N ILE A 354 -9.79 10.17 -17.34
CA ILE A 354 -8.97 8.96 -17.44
C ILE A 354 -7.50 9.22 -17.88
N LYS A 355 -7.28 10.22 -18.71
CA LYS A 355 -5.94 10.57 -19.18
C LYS A 355 -4.99 11.07 -18.08
N GLY A 356 -5.52 11.59 -16.98
CA GLY A 356 -4.72 12.00 -15.82
C GLY A 356 -4.44 10.87 -14.84
N ALA A 357 -4.94 9.67 -15.13
CA ALA A 357 -4.82 8.50 -14.27
C ALA A 357 -3.71 7.53 -14.70
N TYR A 358 -3.12 7.68 -15.90
CA TYR A 358 -2.20 6.70 -16.45
C TYR A 358 -0.88 7.30 -16.92
N VAL A 359 0.19 6.58 -16.67
CA VAL A 359 1.59 7.00 -16.86
C VAL A 359 1.90 7.35 -18.32
N ARG A 360 1.46 6.53 -19.30
CA ARG A 360 1.69 6.86 -20.72
C ARG A 360 1.07 8.21 -21.10
N ASN A 361 -0.09 8.53 -20.56
CA ASN A 361 -0.72 9.82 -20.77
C ASN A 361 -0.09 10.94 -19.96
N ALA A 362 0.50 10.65 -18.79
CA ALA A 362 1.27 11.62 -18.02
C ALA A 362 2.48 12.13 -18.84
N TYR A 363 3.21 11.23 -19.50
CA TYR A 363 4.30 11.62 -20.40
C TYR A 363 3.81 12.52 -21.56
N LEU A 364 2.66 12.19 -22.18
CA LEU A 364 2.08 13.02 -23.24
C LEU A 364 1.65 14.40 -22.71
N ARG A 365 1.05 14.46 -21.52
CA ARG A 365 0.71 15.74 -20.86
C ARG A 365 1.96 16.56 -20.54
N GLY A 366 3.01 15.91 -20.05
CA GLY A 366 4.29 16.57 -19.81
C GLY A 366 4.89 17.21 -21.07
N LEU A 367 4.83 16.52 -22.22
CA LEU A 367 5.25 17.07 -23.52
C LEU A 367 4.34 18.23 -23.96
N GLU A 368 3.02 18.13 -23.74
CA GLU A 368 2.07 19.21 -24.04
C GLU A 368 2.34 20.47 -23.20
N ILE A 369 2.69 20.30 -21.93
CA ILE A 369 3.08 21.38 -21.02
C ILE A 369 4.37 22.05 -21.53
N GLU A 370 5.36 21.25 -21.90
CA GLU A 370 6.65 21.73 -22.41
C GLU A 370 6.48 22.50 -23.74
N GLU A 371 5.60 22.04 -24.63
CA GLU A 371 5.27 22.74 -25.90
C GLU A 371 4.63 24.11 -25.62
N LYS A 372 3.91 24.26 -24.53
CA LYS A 372 3.31 25.55 -24.11
C LYS A 372 4.29 26.46 -23.38
N GLY A 373 5.55 26.05 -23.20
CA GLY A 373 6.64 26.84 -22.63
C GLY A 373 6.81 26.72 -21.13
N THR A 374 6.14 25.76 -20.47
CA THR A 374 6.32 25.45 -19.04
C THR A 374 7.19 24.21 -18.87
N ILE A 375 7.96 24.13 -17.78
CA ILE A 375 8.76 22.94 -17.43
C ILE A 375 7.86 21.70 -17.37
N ASN A 376 8.32 20.57 -17.92
CA ASN A 376 7.59 19.31 -17.88
C ASN A 376 7.74 18.64 -16.50
N PRO A 377 6.66 18.53 -15.69
CA PRO A 377 6.71 17.92 -14.35
C PRO A 377 6.67 16.38 -14.36
N TYR A 378 6.50 15.76 -15.53
CA TYR A 378 6.26 14.33 -15.69
C TYR A 378 7.44 13.58 -16.35
N LYS A 379 8.68 14.05 -16.13
CA LYS A 379 9.92 13.37 -16.56
C LYS A 379 10.44 12.40 -15.49
N PHE A 380 9.59 11.55 -14.98
CA PHE A 380 9.91 10.59 -13.91
C PHE A 380 10.35 9.23 -14.46
N GLY A 381 11.11 8.46 -13.66
CA GLY A 381 11.40 7.05 -13.89
C GLY A 381 10.26 6.15 -13.38
N LEU A 382 10.36 4.86 -13.71
CA LEU A 382 9.33 3.86 -13.37
C LEU A 382 9.88 2.83 -12.39
N ILE A 383 9.05 2.45 -11.41
CA ILE A 383 9.28 1.29 -10.55
C ILE A 383 8.03 0.41 -10.52
N GLY A 384 8.18 -0.88 -10.18
CA GLY A 384 7.11 -1.75 -9.73
C GLY A 384 7.31 -2.07 -8.26
N SER A 385 6.23 -2.20 -7.51
CA SER A 385 6.25 -2.60 -6.10
C SER A 385 5.03 -3.46 -5.78
N SER A 386 4.98 -4.07 -4.59
CA SER A 386 3.92 -5.03 -4.29
C SER A 386 2.67 -4.41 -3.68
N ASP A 387 2.80 -3.35 -2.89
CA ASP A 387 1.74 -2.86 -2.00
C ASP A 387 1.20 -3.98 -1.08
N SER A 388 2.13 -4.82 -0.62
CA SER A 388 1.76 -5.95 0.23
C SER A 388 1.39 -5.48 1.63
N HIS A 389 0.30 -6.05 2.17
CA HIS A 389 -0.22 -5.75 3.49
C HIS A 389 0.01 -6.91 4.48
N VAL A 390 1.01 -7.74 4.23
CA VAL A 390 1.35 -8.88 5.09
C VAL A 390 2.83 -8.88 5.52
N GLY A 391 3.52 -7.75 5.33
CA GLY A 391 4.94 -7.62 5.66
C GLY A 391 5.88 -8.12 4.57
N GLY A 392 5.36 -8.59 3.43
CA GLY A 392 6.17 -9.04 2.30
C GLY A 392 5.35 -9.44 1.08
N GLY A 393 5.90 -9.24 -0.11
CA GLY A 393 5.28 -9.57 -1.39
C GLY A 393 5.98 -10.74 -2.10
N SER A 394 5.23 -11.59 -2.79
CA SER A 394 5.77 -12.62 -3.68
C SER A 394 5.77 -12.12 -5.12
N TYR A 395 6.85 -12.39 -5.84
CA TYR A 395 6.98 -12.12 -7.26
C TYR A 395 7.09 -13.42 -8.10
N ASN A 396 6.87 -14.55 -7.47
CA ASN A 396 6.95 -15.86 -8.15
C ASN A 396 5.54 -16.42 -8.29
N GLU A 397 5.09 -16.60 -9.55
CA GLU A 397 3.75 -17.09 -9.86
C GLU A 397 3.47 -18.51 -9.30
N GLU A 398 4.48 -19.36 -9.22
CA GLU A 398 4.33 -20.72 -8.68
C GLU A 398 4.07 -20.72 -7.15
N THR A 399 4.48 -19.66 -6.46
CA THR A 399 4.37 -19.53 -5.02
C THR A 399 3.66 -18.23 -4.62
N PHE A 400 2.85 -17.70 -5.53
CA PHE A 400 2.07 -16.51 -5.26
C PHE A 400 1.16 -16.72 -4.05
N PHE A 401 1.17 -15.76 -3.14
CA PHE A 401 0.28 -15.71 -1.98
C PHE A 401 -0.42 -14.36 -1.89
N SER A 402 -1.45 -14.33 -1.06
CA SER A 402 -2.20 -13.13 -0.74
C SER A 402 -1.30 -11.94 -0.37
N LYS A 403 -1.67 -10.76 -0.86
CA LYS A 403 -1.01 -9.49 -0.53
C LYS A 403 -1.78 -8.65 0.48
N ILE A 404 -3.06 -8.96 0.72
CA ILE A 404 -3.97 -8.12 1.54
C ILE A 404 -4.49 -8.91 2.77
N GLY A 405 -3.65 -9.74 3.37
CA GLY A 405 -3.98 -10.48 4.57
C GLY A 405 -5.16 -11.43 4.39
N MET A 406 -6.17 -11.29 5.24
CA MET A 406 -7.36 -12.16 5.19
C MET A 406 -8.27 -11.89 3.98
N LEU A 407 -8.18 -10.74 3.33
CA LEU A 407 -9.06 -10.38 2.21
C LEU A 407 -8.85 -11.31 1.01
N ASP A 408 -7.62 -11.63 0.70
CA ASP A 408 -7.24 -12.48 -0.43
C ASP A 408 -6.32 -13.64 -0.01
N GLY A 409 -6.38 -14.03 1.26
CA GLY A 409 -5.49 -14.99 1.92
C GLY A 409 -5.58 -16.42 1.39
N THR A 410 -6.56 -16.74 0.56
CA THR A 410 -6.65 -18.03 -0.12
C THR A 410 -7.08 -17.83 -1.56
N PRO A 411 -6.71 -18.73 -2.50
CA PRO A 411 -7.16 -18.65 -3.88
C PRO A 411 -8.67 -18.57 -4.04
N LYS A 412 -9.43 -19.22 -3.16
CA LYS A 412 -10.90 -19.14 -3.16
C LYS A 412 -11.43 -17.79 -2.78
N LEU A 413 -10.84 -17.12 -1.79
CA LEU A 413 -11.21 -15.76 -1.38
C LEU A 413 -10.81 -14.76 -2.46
N SER A 414 -9.61 -14.87 -3.01
CA SER A 414 -9.16 -14.04 -4.13
C SER A 414 -10.12 -14.13 -5.32
N CYS A 415 -10.56 -15.34 -5.69
CA CYS A 415 -11.51 -15.54 -6.79
C CYS A 415 -12.90 -14.92 -6.53
N LEU A 416 -13.31 -14.78 -5.26
CA LEU A 416 -14.58 -14.16 -4.89
C LEU A 416 -14.53 -12.63 -4.89
N LEU A 417 -13.37 -12.06 -4.59
CA LEU A 417 -13.18 -10.62 -4.45
C LEU A 417 -12.67 -9.97 -5.73
N TYR A 418 -11.88 -10.70 -6.49
CA TYR A 418 -11.33 -10.24 -7.76
C TYR A 418 -11.94 -11.07 -8.89
N THR A 419 -12.86 -10.47 -9.62
CA THR A 419 -13.55 -11.12 -10.76
C THR A 419 -12.68 -11.28 -12.00
N SER A 420 -11.39 -11.04 -11.92
CA SER A 420 -10.46 -11.28 -13.01
C SER A 420 -9.92 -12.71 -12.90
N PRO A 421 -10.17 -13.58 -13.88
CA PRO A 421 -9.46 -14.85 -13.92
C PRO A 421 -7.97 -14.53 -14.14
N SER A 422 -7.13 -15.01 -13.25
CA SER A 422 -5.71 -15.18 -13.56
C SER A 422 -5.62 -16.04 -14.83
N PRO A 423 -4.77 -15.69 -15.79
CA PRO A 423 -4.59 -16.48 -16.99
C PRO A 423 -4.13 -17.90 -16.68
#